data_50c49ee87d2fba8d3ea0145766a8709c
#
_entry.id   50c49ee87d2fba8d3ea0145766a8709c
#
_cell.length_a   1.000
_cell.length_b   1.000
_cell.length_c   1.000
_cell.angle_alpha   90.00
_cell.angle_beta   90.00
_cell.angle_gamma   90.00
#
_symmetry.space_group_name_H-M   'P 1'
#
loop_
_entity.id
_entity.type
_entity.pdbx_description
1 polymer ?
#
loop_
_entity_poly.entity_id
_entity_poly.type
_entity_poly.pdbx_seq_one_letter_code
_entity_poly.pdbx_strand_id
1 'polypeptide(L)'
;MAQSQHSQSLFNTEALNELTNARVAIVCTEWNEKIVGEQLTGCERILAGFSATVIDKVTVPGSFELPFACKRIWDHYAIIAEDLRPEAIIAFGVVIRGGTPHFEYVCKAVTEGITQLNVTLPIPVIFGVLTLDTEEQAWERLGGVHGHKGEEAALTALKMINLCRTKAI
;
A
#
# COMPACT_ATOMS: atom_id res chain seq x y z
N MET A 1 3.01 3.69 -10.31
CA MET A 1 3.36 2.74 -11.37
C MET A 1 2.96 3.35 -12.69
N ALA A 2 3.87 3.36 -13.69
CA ALA A 2 3.57 3.95 -14.99
C ALA A 2 2.50 3.11 -15.73
N GLN A 3 1.74 3.76 -16.63
CA GLN A 3 0.82 3.08 -17.53
C GLN A 3 1.61 2.10 -18.40
N SER A 4 1.55 0.83 -18.09
CA SER A 4 1.93 -0.26 -18.99
C SER A 4 0.80 -1.27 -19.00
N GLN A 5 0.62 -1.95 -20.14
CA GLN A 5 -0.20 -3.16 -20.18
C GLN A 5 0.15 -4.01 -18.96
N HIS A 6 -0.87 -4.53 -18.25
CA HIS A 6 -0.71 -5.28 -17.02
C HIS A 6 0.49 -6.22 -17.11
N SER A 7 1.47 -6.06 -16.24
CA SER A 7 2.58 -6.99 -16.20
C SER A 7 2.03 -8.35 -15.76
N GLN A 8 1.95 -9.30 -16.69
CA GLN A 8 1.50 -10.67 -16.39
C GLN A 8 2.29 -11.28 -15.22
N SER A 9 3.54 -10.85 -15.03
CA SER A 9 4.38 -11.29 -13.92
C SER A 9 3.91 -10.81 -12.55
N LEU A 10 3.25 -9.64 -12.43
CA LEU A 10 2.69 -9.19 -11.16
C LEU A 10 1.55 -10.11 -10.71
N PHE A 11 0.73 -10.56 -11.64
CA PHE A 11 -0.41 -11.45 -11.37
C PHE A 11 -0.03 -12.95 -11.36
N ASN A 12 1.23 -13.30 -11.66
CA ASN A 12 1.72 -14.65 -11.39
C ASN A 12 1.91 -14.81 -9.87
N THR A 13 1.07 -15.64 -9.26
CA THR A 13 1.02 -15.88 -7.82
C THR A 13 1.54 -17.26 -7.42
N GLU A 14 2.10 -18.03 -8.33
CA GLU A 14 2.61 -19.40 -8.05
C GLU A 14 3.56 -19.43 -6.85
N ALA A 15 4.49 -18.46 -6.77
CA ALA A 15 5.42 -18.35 -5.66
C ALA A 15 4.77 -17.98 -4.32
N LEU A 16 3.50 -17.56 -4.31
CA LEU A 16 2.76 -17.22 -3.11
C LEU A 16 1.94 -18.39 -2.54
N ASN A 17 1.86 -19.51 -3.24
CA ASN A 17 1.07 -20.67 -2.81
C ASN A 17 1.54 -21.25 -1.46
N GLU A 18 2.82 -21.06 -1.13
CA GLU A 18 3.42 -21.51 0.13
C GLU A 18 3.45 -20.40 1.20
N LEU A 19 3.03 -19.18 0.86
CA LEU A 19 3.01 -18.06 1.77
C LEU A 19 1.84 -18.19 2.75
N THR A 20 2.12 -18.49 4.00
CA THR A 20 1.11 -18.62 5.05
C THR A 20 1.29 -17.55 6.13
N ASN A 21 0.18 -17.15 6.76
CA ASN A 21 0.19 -16.26 7.93
C ASN A 21 0.99 -14.95 7.72
N ALA A 22 0.96 -14.39 6.52
CA ALA A 22 1.56 -13.08 6.27
C ALA A 22 0.82 -12.00 7.08
N ARG A 23 1.55 -11.10 7.71
CA ARG A 23 1.01 -10.04 8.57
C ARG A 23 1.24 -8.68 7.91
N VAL A 24 0.15 -7.97 7.69
CA VAL A 24 0.16 -6.68 7.02
C VAL A 24 -0.50 -5.63 7.93
N ALA A 25 0.10 -4.44 8.02
CA ALA A 25 -0.59 -3.27 8.54
C ALA A 25 -1.03 -2.36 7.37
N ILE A 26 -2.14 -1.66 7.55
CA ILE A 26 -2.68 -0.75 6.53
C ILE A 26 -2.81 0.65 7.14
N VAL A 27 -2.32 1.65 6.43
CA VAL A 27 -2.57 3.07 6.71
C VAL A 27 -3.36 3.66 5.56
N CYS A 28 -4.48 4.31 5.85
CA CYS A 28 -5.33 4.91 4.82
C CYS A 28 -5.70 6.35 5.19
N THR A 29 -6.14 7.14 4.19
CA THR A 29 -6.51 8.53 4.41
C THR A 29 -8.03 8.72 4.53
N GLU A 30 -8.44 9.75 5.30
CA GLU A 30 -9.85 10.21 5.36
C GLU A 30 -10.24 10.94 4.07
N TRP A 31 -9.34 11.79 3.54
CA TRP A 31 -9.59 12.47 2.28
C TRP A 31 -9.83 11.48 1.15
N ASN A 32 -10.84 11.75 0.33
CA ASN A 32 -11.29 10.90 -0.78
C ASN A 32 -11.76 9.49 -0.31
N GLU A 33 -12.47 9.44 0.82
CA GLU A 33 -12.91 8.21 1.50
C GLU A 33 -13.50 7.15 0.57
N LYS A 34 -14.34 7.53 -0.39
CA LYS A 34 -14.96 6.57 -1.33
C LYS A 34 -13.92 5.85 -2.19
N ILE A 35 -12.95 6.59 -2.70
CA ILE A 35 -11.89 6.05 -3.55
C ILE A 35 -10.93 5.19 -2.72
N VAL A 36 -10.54 5.67 -1.55
CA VAL A 36 -9.70 4.93 -0.60
C VAL A 36 -10.41 3.66 -0.11
N GLY A 37 -11.71 3.74 0.14
CA GLY A 37 -12.53 2.57 0.51
C GLY A 37 -12.52 1.48 -0.56
N GLU A 38 -12.58 1.83 -1.85
CA GLU A 38 -12.47 0.85 -2.92
C GLU A 38 -11.05 0.27 -3.03
N GLN A 39 -10.00 1.07 -2.84
CA GLN A 39 -8.63 0.54 -2.73
C GLN A 39 -8.53 -0.52 -1.62
N LEU A 40 -9.10 -0.22 -0.43
CA LEU A 40 -9.13 -1.14 0.70
C LEU A 40 -9.90 -2.42 0.37
N THR A 41 -11.08 -2.31 -0.22
CA THR A 41 -11.92 -3.46 -0.61
C THR A 41 -11.16 -4.43 -1.52
N GLY A 42 -10.52 -3.91 -2.57
CA GLY A 42 -9.71 -4.74 -3.46
C GLY A 42 -8.49 -5.35 -2.76
N CYS A 43 -7.84 -4.58 -1.90
CA CYS A 43 -6.70 -5.06 -1.12
C CYS A 43 -7.09 -6.20 -0.17
N GLU A 44 -8.10 -5.99 0.65
CA GLU A 44 -8.55 -6.97 1.64
C GLU A 44 -9.03 -8.27 0.98
N ARG A 45 -9.67 -8.19 -0.19
CA ARG A 45 -10.07 -9.36 -0.98
C ARG A 45 -8.86 -10.23 -1.37
N ILE A 46 -7.79 -9.60 -1.84
CA ILE A 46 -6.56 -10.34 -2.20
C ILE A 46 -5.89 -10.92 -0.96
N LEU A 47 -5.71 -10.13 0.10
CA LEU A 47 -5.08 -10.59 1.34
C LEU A 47 -5.82 -11.80 1.93
N ALA A 48 -7.16 -11.77 1.95
CA ALA A 48 -7.98 -12.89 2.41
C ALA A 48 -7.77 -14.15 1.56
N GLY A 49 -7.63 -14.00 0.25
CA GLY A 49 -7.36 -15.12 -0.68
C GLY A 49 -6.03 -15.85 -0.42
N PHE A 50 -5.07 -15.18 0.21
CA PHE A 50 -3.77 -15.75 0.60
C PHE A 50 -3.63 -16.00 2.10
N SER A 51 -4.75 -16.01 2.85
CA SER A 51 -4.74 -16.19 4.31
C SER A 51 -3.80 -15.22 5.05
N ALA A 52 -3.61 -14.03 4.49
CA ALA A 52 -2.85 -12.97 5.14
C ALA A 52 -3.73 -12.24 6.16
N THR A 53 -3.14 -11.85 7.28
CA THR A 53 -3.83 -11.16 8.37
C THR A 53 -3.53 -9.66 8.32
N VAL A 54 -4.56 -8.83 8.31
CA VAL A 54 -4.44 -7.40 8.60
C VAL A 54 -4.40 -7.25 10.11
N ILE A 55 -3.20 -6.98 10.66
CA ILE A 55 -2.98 -6.91 12.12
C ILE A 55 -3.26 -5.52 12.69
N ASP A 56 -3.24 -4.49 11.85
CA ASP A 56 -3.54 -3.12 12.23
C ASP A 56 -4.07 -2.34 11.02
N LYS A 57 -5.04 -1.44 11.28
CA LYS A 57 -5.58 -0.53 10.27
C LYS A 57 -5.79 0.84 10.89
N VAL A 58 -5.01 1.81 10.43
CA VAL A 58 -4.99 3.18 10.94
C VAL A 58 -5.44 4.15 9.86
N THR A 59 -6.29 5.09 10.24
CA THR A 59 -6.74 6.19 9.37
C THR A 59 -6.08 7.50 9.78
N VAL A 60 -5.59 8.26 8.80
CA VAL A 60 -4.96 9.58 8.97
C VAL A 60 -5.68 10.62 8.10
N PRO A 61 -5.59 11.92 8.42
CA PRO A 61 -6.33 12.94 7.67
C PRO A 61 -6.04 12.94 6.18
N GLY A 62 -4.78 12.94 5.77
CA GLY A 62 -4.40 13.04 4.36
C GLY A 62 -3.13 12.32 3.99
N SER A 63 -2.78 12.36 2.70
CA SER A 63 -1.61 11.66 2.17
C SER A 63 -0.29 12.20 2.72
N PHE A 64 -0.26 13.45 3.18
CA PHE A 64 0.92 14.05 3.78
C PHE A 64 1.33 13.38 5.11
N GLU A 65 0.34 12.83 5.85
CA GLU A 65 0.54 12.16 7.15
C GLU A 65 0.86 10.67 7.03
N LEU A 66 0.73 10.06 5.84
CA LEU A 66 0.98 8.62 5.63
C LEU A 66 2.38 8.18 6.07
N PRO A 67 3.49 8.89 5.72
CA PRO A 67 4.82 8.47 6.13
C PRO A 67 5.00 8.48 7.66
N PHE A 68 4.44 9.48 8.34
CA PHE A 68 4.48 9.55 9.80
C PHE A 68 3.77 8.36 10.44
N ALA A 69 2.55 8.05 9.97
CA ALA A 69 1.77 6.93 10.53
C ALA A 69 2.43 5.58 10.27
N CYS A 70 2.94 5.34 9.06
CA CYS A 70 3.69 4.11 8.75
C CYS A 70 4.89 3.93 9.69
N LYS A 71 5.65 5.02 9.92
CA LYS A 71 6.77 5.00 10.85
C LYS A 71 6.33 4.68 12.28
N ARG A 72 5.24 5.31 12.75
CA ARG A 72 4.69 5.10 14.11
C ARG A 72 4.16 3.69 14.33
N ILE A 73 3.51 3.09 13.33
CA ILE A 73 3.11 1.68 13.38
C ILE A 73 4.35 0.81 13.57
N TRP A 74 5.37 0.98 12.73
CA TRP A 74 6.59 0.19 12.87
C TRP A 74 7.23 0.37 14.26
N ASP A 75 7.38 1.59 14.75
CA ASP A 75 7.99 1.86 16.05
C ASP A 75 7.21 1.20 17.20
N HIS A 76 5.89 1.19 17.12
CA HIS A 76 5.04 0.50 18.09
C HIS A 76 5.29 -1.00 18.09
N TYR A 77 5.29 -1.62 16.92
CA TYR A 77 5.45 -3.06 16.79
C TYR A 77 6.90 -3.53 16.95
N ALA A 78 7.88 -2.69 16.69
CA ALA A 78 9.31 -3.06 16.82
C ALA A 78 9.72 -3.47 18.26
N ILE A 79 8.98 -3.03 19.28
CA ILE A 79 9.23 -3.34 20.68
C ILE A 79 8.45 -4.56 21.20
N ILE A 80 7.61 -5.17 20.38
CA ILE A 80 6.85 -6.37 20.75
C ILE A 80 7.45 -7.62 20.09
N ALA A 81 6.89 -8.79 20.42
CA ALA A 81 7.38 -10.06 19.88
C ALA A 81 7.36 -10.09 18.34
N GLU A 82 8.38 -10.69 17.75
CA GLU A 82 8.60 -10.66 16.30
C GLU A 82 7.46 -11.30 15.50
N ASP A 83 6.86 -12.36 16.03
CA ASP A 83 5.72 -13.06 15.44
C ASP A 83 4.42 -12.25 15.42
N LEU A 84 4.39 -11.12 16.11
CA LEU A 84 3.26 -10.18 16.14
C LEU A 84 3.47 -8.93 15.27
N ARG A 85 4.68 -8.75 14.72
CA ARG A 85 5.01 -7.56 13.93
C ARG A 85 4.43 -7.63 12.50
N PRO A 86 4.11 -6.48 11.88
CA PRO A 86 3.82 -6.46 10.45
C PRO A 86 5.08 -6.83 9.66
N GLU A 87 4.89 -7.53 8.56
CA GLU A 87 5.93 -7.87 7.59
C GLU A 87 5.90 -6.96 6.37
N ALA A 88 4.82 -6.20 6.22
CA ALA A 88 4.69 -5.10 5.28
C ALA A 88 3.68 -4.08 5.80
N ILE A 89 3.82 -2.84 5.38
CA ILE A 89 2.82 -1.79 5.59
C ILE A 89 2.32 -1.33 4.22
N ILE A 90 1.00 -1.22 4.04
CA ILE A 90 0.42 -0.68 2.82
C ILE A 90 -0.14 0.71 3.14
N ALA A 91 0.30 1.72 2.40
CA ALA A 91 -0.15 3.11 2.55
C ALA A 91 -1.11 3.47 1.40
N PHE A 92 -2.40 3.65 1.71
CA PHE A 92 -3.42 4.09 0.77
C PHE A 92 -3.77 5.55 0.94
N GLY A 93 -3.82 6.26 -0.17
CA GLY A 93 -4.24 7.65 -0.23
C GLY A 93 -4.57 8.06 -1.66
N VAL A 94 -5.18 9.21 -1.78
CA VAL A 94 -5.54 9.78 -3.08
C VAL A 94 -5.26 11.26 -3.06
N VAL A 95 -4.52 11.74 -4.03
CA VAL A 95 -4.26 13.17 -4.27
C VAL A 95 -4.83 13.52 -5.64
N ILE A 96 -5.87 14.34 -5.65
CA ILE A 96 -6.47 14.86 -6.89
C ILE A 96 -6.01 16.30 -7.08
N ARG A 97 -5.62 16.63 -8.30
CA ARG A 97 -5.13 17.96 -8.64
C ARG A 97 -6.19 19.03 -8.42
N GLY A 98 -5.86 20.01 -7.60
CA GLY A 98 -6.64 21.21 -7.41
C GLY A 98 -6.09 22.41 -8.20
N GLY A 99 -6.65 23.57 -7.94
CA GLY A 99 -6.31 24.82 -8.63
C GLY A 99 -5.00 25.49 -8.20
N THR A 100 -4.25 24.89 -7.26
CA THR A 100 -3.02 25.47 -6.71
C THR A 100 -1.86 24.48 -6.77
N PRO A 101 -0.59 24.93 -6.64
CA PRO A 101 0.59 24.06 -6.60
C PRO A 101 0.63 23.07 -5.42
N HIS A 102 -0.34 23.09 -4.52
CA HIS A 102 -0.39 22.20 -3.35
C HIS A 102 -0.31 20.72 -3.71
N PHE A 103 -0.89 20.34 -4.85
CA PHE A 103 -0.83 18.97 -5.37
C PHE A 103 0.62 18.47 -5.49
N GLU A 104 1.50 19.27 -6.08
CA GLU A 104 2.90 18.89 -6.30
C GLU A 104 3.63 18.69 -4.97
N TYR A 105 3.36 19.54 -3.99
CA TYR A 105 3.98 19.43 -2.67
C TYR A 105 3.52 18.19 -1.91
N VAL A 106 2.23 17.88 -1.94
CA VAL A 106 1.69 16.67 -1.30
C VAL A 106 2.23 15.42 -1.98
N CYS A 107 2.19 15.36 -3.32
CA CYS A 107 2.71 14.22 -4.08
C CYS A 107 4.20 14.00 -3.80
N LYS A 108 5.00 15.08 -3.80
CA LYS A 108 6.43 15.01 -3.50
C LYS A 108 6.67 14.52 -2.06
N ALA A 109 6.02 15.12 -1.08
CA ALA A 109 6.22 14.80 0.32
C ALA A 109 5.88 13.33 0.64
N VAL A 110 4.74 12.82 0.17
CA VAL A 110 4.35 11.43 0.41
C VAL A 110 5.28 10.46 -0.32
N THR A 111 5.69 10.77 -1.55
CA THR A 111 6.61 9.93 -2.33
C THR A 111 7.98 9.86 -1.67
N GLU A 112 8.57 11.00 -1.32
CA GLU A 112 9.88 11.05 -0.64
C GLU A 112 9.82 10.39 0.73
N GLY A 113 8.75 10.65 1.51
CA GLY A 113 8.56 10.05 2.82
C GLY A 113 8.45 8.52 2.78
N ILE A 114 7.65 7.96 1.89
CA ILE A 114 7.56 6.50 1.73
C ILE A 114 8.86 5.90 1.20
N THR A 115 9.53 6.57 0.26
CA THR A 115 10.84 6.15 -0.24
C THR A 115 11.86 6.09 0.91
N GLN A 116 11.90 7.11 1.77
CA GLN A 116 12.78 7.13 2.94
C GLN A 116 12.48 5.99 3.91
N LEU A 117 11.22 5.64 4.12
CA LEU A 117 10.84 4.50 4.95
C LEU A 117 11.34 3.19 4.35
N ASN A 118 11.21 2.98 3.04
CA ASN A 118 11.67 1.76 2.36
C ASN A 118 13.19 1.54 2.42
N VAL A 119 13.99 2.58 2.63
CA VAL A 119 15.45 2.44 2.78
C VAL A 119 15.91 2.43 4.24
N THR A 120 15.02 2.72 5.20
CA THR A 120 15.37 2.80 6.62
C THR A 120 14.67 1.75 7.50
N LEU A 121 13.51 1.25 7.09
CA LEU A 121 12.80 0.20 7.82
C LEU A 121 13.22 -1.18 7.30
N PRO A 122 13.20 -2.20 8.17
CA PRO A 122 13.51 -3.58 7.77
C PRO A 122 12.35 -4.30 7.09
N ILE A 123 11.23 -3.62 6.87
CA ILE A 123 10.04 -4.14 6.17
C ILE A 123 9.62 -3.18 5.06
N PRO A 124 9.03 -3.68 3.98
CA PRO A 124 8.55 -2.83 2.88
C PRO A 124 7.33 -2.01 3.27
N VAL A 125 7.31 -0.76 2.82
CA VAL A 125 6.13 0.12 2.83
C VAL A 125 5.63 0.26 1.40
N ILE A 126 4.46 -0.28 1.12
CA ILE A 126 3.89 -0.32 -0.23
C ILE A 126 3.17 1.00 -0.53
N PHE A 127 3.57 1.64 -1.62
CA PHE A 127 3.02 2.91 -2.07
C PHE A 127 1.70 2.68 -2.84
N GLY A 128 0.58 2.74 -2.13
CA GLY A 128 -0.78 2.64 -2.67
C GLY A 128 -1.43 4.00 -2.94
N VAL A 129 -0.65 5.08 -3.03
CA VAL A 129 -1.17 6.42 -3.24
C VAL A 129 -1.45 6.67 -4.71
N LEU A 130 -2.68 7.07 -5.03
CA LEU A 130 -3.06 7.54 -6.36
C LEU A 130 -2.83 9.05 -6.47
N THR A 131 -2.16 9.46 -7.54
CA THR A 131 -1.95 10.87 -7.90
C THR A 131 -2.61 11.13 -9.25
N LEU A 132 -3.63 11.96 -9.28
CA LEU A 132 -4.61 12.02 -10.35
C LEU A 132 -4.92 13.47 -10.70
N ASP A 133 -5.23 13.74 -11.95
CA ASP A 133 -5.74 15.04 -12.37
C ASP A 133 -7.26 15.15 -12.16
N THR A 134 -8.00 14.02 -12.24
CA THR A 134 -9.45 13.99 -12.05
C THR A 134 -9.88 12.75 -11.25
N GLU A 135 -11.09 12.80 -10.69
CA GLU A 135 -11.68 11.68 -9.97
C GLU A 135 -11.96 10.47 -10.87
N GLU A 136 -12.35 10.70 -12.13
CA GLU A 136 -12.62 9.64 -13.10
C GLU A 136 -11.39 8.74 -13.30
N GLN A 137 -10.20 9.33 -13.29
CA GLN A 137 -8.95 8.57 -13.37
C GLN A 137 -8.75 7.60 -12.21
N ALA A 138 -9.38 7.87 -11.05
CA ALA A 138 -9.36 6.92 -9.94
C ALA A 138 -10.16 5.65 -10.28
N TRP A 139 -11.38 5.82 -10.74
CA TRP A 139 -12.27 4.70 -11.06
C TRP A 139 -11.74 3.83 -12.20
N GLU A 140 -11.05 4.41 -13.18
CA GLU A 140 -10.33 3.66 -14.20
C GLU A 140 -9.25 2.73 -13.63
N ARG A 141 -8.75 3.01 -12.42
CA ARG A 141 -7.69 2.27 -11.70
C ARG A 141 -8.22 1.43 -10.54
N LEU A 142 -9.52 1.38 -10.37
CA LEU A 142 -10.18 0.62 -9.30
C LEU A 142 -11.24 -0.35 -9.88
N GLY A 143 -10.80 -1.17 -10.86
CA GLY A 143 -11.64 -2.13 -11.57
C GLY A 143 -12.00 -1.72 -12.99
N GLY A 144 -11.52 -0.55 -13.46
CA GLY A 144 -11.66 -0.10 -14.83
C GLY A 144 -10.54 -0.59 -15.75
N VAL A 145 -10.29 0.17 -16.83
CA VAL A 145 -9.35 -0.21 -17.90
C VAL A 145 -7.89 -0.34 -17.46
N HIS A 146 -7.54 0.23 -16.30
CA HIS A 146 -6.20 0.17 -15.74
C HIS A 146 -6.07 -0.80 -14.56
N GLY A 147 -7.00 -1.76 -14.43
CA GLY A 147 -6.99 -2.76 -13.37
C GLY A 147 -7.40 -2.22 -12.01
N HIS A 148 -6.96 -2.85 -10.93
CA HIS A 148 -7.36 -2.50 -9.57
C HIS A 148 -6.13 -2.26 -8.68
N LYS A 149 -5.80 -1.00 -8.42
CA LYS A 149 -4.57 -0.62 -7.68
C LYS A 149 -4.55 -1.07 -6.22
N GLY A 150 -5.70 -1.27 -5.60
CA GLY A 150 -5.79 -1.90 -4.27
C GLY A 150 -5.33 -3.37 -4.31
N GLU A 151 -5.76 -4.14 -5.30
CA GLU A 151 -5.32 -5.53 -5.50
C GLU A 151 -3.83 -5.61 -5.81
N GLU A 152 -3.34 -4.73 -6.69
CA GLU A 152 -1.92 -4.66 -7.04
C GLU A 152 -1.04 -4.35 -5.82
N ALA A 153 -1.49 -3.45 -4.93
CA ALA A 153 -0.78 -3.14 -3.69
C ALA A 153 -0.71 -4.36 -2.76
N ALA A 154 -1.80 -5.11 -2.61
CA ALA A 154 -1.82 -6.33 -1.82
C ALA A 154 -0.86 -7.40 -2.39
N LEU A 155 -0.93 -7.67 -3.70
CA LEU A 155 -0.02 -8.61 -4.37
C LEU A 155 1.44 -8.17 -4.21
N THR A 156 1.71 -6.87 -4.31
CA THR A 156 3.06 -6.34 -4.10
C THR A 156 3.53 -6.60 -2.67
N ALA A 157 2.68 -6.35 -1.67
CA ALA A 157 3.01 -6.62 -0.27
C ALA A 157 3.33 -8.11 -0.05
N LEU A 158 2.48 -9.02 -0.53
CA LEU A 158 2.69 -10.46 -0.40
C LEU A 158 3.98 -10.92 -1.08
N LYS A 159 4.28 -10.42 -2.28
CA LYS A 159 5.53 -10.74 -2.99
C LYS A 159 6.76 -10.24 -2.26
N MET A 160 6.70 -9.03 -1.70
CA MET A 160 7.81 -8.50 -0.91
C MET A 160 8.01 -9.27 0.39
N ILE A 161 6.94 -9.64 1.10
CA ILE A 161 7.03 -10.52 2.27
C ILE A 161 7.67 -11.86 1.90
N ASN A 162 7.20 -12.49 0.83
CA ASN A 162 7.75 -13.77 0.36
C ASN A 162 9.23 -13.63 0.00
N LEU A 163 9.62 -12.56 -0.67
CA LEU A 163 11.02 -12.27 -1.00
C LEU A 163 11.88 -12.14 0.27
N CYS A 164 11.43 -11.35 1.25
CA CYS A 164 12.16 -11.18 2.52
C CYS A 164 12.31 -12.51 3.26
N ARG A 165 11.25 -13.33 3.33
CA ARG A 165 11.31 -14.64 3.99
C ARG A 165 12.23 -15.64 3.28
N THR A 166 12.23 -15.66 1.94
CA THR A 166 12.97 -16.66 1.15
C THR A 166 14.41 -16.28 0.88
N LYS A 167 14.73 -15.01 0.84
CA LYS A 167 16.08 -14.50 0.56
C LYS A 167 16.84 -14.03 1.80
N ALA A 168 16.19 -14.00 2.95
CA ALA A 168 16.76 -13.48 4.21
C ALA A 168 17.37 -12.06 4.03
N ILE A 169 16.65 -11.20 3.32
CA ILE A 169 17.00 -9.78 3.11
C ILE A 169 16.12 -8.88 3.97
#